data_58f35b93b029a6ea4738a0a213f7c87a
#
_entry.id   58f35b93b029a6ea4738a0a213f7c87a
#
_cell.length_a   1.000
_cell.length_b   1.000
_cell.length_c   1.000
_cell.angle_alpha   90.00
_cell.angle_beta   90.00
_cell.angle_gamma   90.00
#
_symmetry.space_group_name_H-M   'P 1'
#
loop_
_entity.id
_entity.type
_entity.pdbx_description
1 polymer ?
#
loop_
_entity_poly.entity_id
_entity_poly.type
_entity_poly.pdbx_seq_one_letter_code
_entity_poly.pdbx_strand_id
1 'polypeptide(L)'
;MQKLRILNTREIKVIRELLIKQFGSALHENYAYLQTEKDRLFLVNRDIAQIDLDKLKIDRLGLYFAELRPSQIRLSKEGAQLLVNEARRQKADLKNVLSLTKXETRAYFAGVDLKRDLGEENRLVILTYEEAVVGCAAYKEGKLINFLPKIHRGEVIL
;
A
#
# COMPACT_ATOMS: atom_id res chain seq x y z
N MET A 1 2.96 -8.41 23.16
CA MET A 1 3.91 -8.02 22.10
C MET A 1 3.71 -8.91 20.88
N GLN A 2 3.60 -8.31 19.70
CA GLN A 2 3.45 -9.09 18.49
C GLN A 2 4.75 -9.79 18.15
N LYS A 3 4.63 -11.03 17.68
CA LYS A 3 5.78 -11.71 17.12
C LYS A 3 6.05 -11.20 15.73
N LEU A 4 7.32 -10.98 15.45
CA LEU A 4 7.77 -10.51 14.15
C LEU A 4 8.66 -11.57 13.52
N ARG A 5 8.48 -11.76 12.23
CA ARG A 5 9.31 -12.69 11.49
C ARG A 5 9.97 -11.93 10.35
N ILE A 6 11.28 -12.06 10.24
CA ILE A 6 12.00 -11.47 9.11
C ILE A 6 11.86 -12.41 7.94
N LEU A 7 11.42 -11.87 6.81
CA LEU A 7 11.22 -12.68 5.62
C LEU A 7 12.57 -12.98 4.96
N ASN A 8 12.68 -14.18 4.42
CA ASN A 8 13.88 -14.55 3.69
C ASN A 8 13.79 -14.12 2.25
N THR A 9 14.87 -14.34 1.50
CA THR A 9 14.96 -13.89 0.11
C THR A 9 13.85 -14.49 -0.76
N ARG A 10 13.53 -15.75 -0.54
CA ARG A 10 12.49 -16.40 -1.34
C ARG A 10 11.12 -15.79 -1.07
N GLU A 11 10.83 -15.50 0.20
CA GLU A 11 9.55 -14.89 0.56
C GLU A 11 9.45 -13.47 0.00
N ILE A 12 10.54 -12.72 0.03
CA ILE A 12 10.55 -11.37 -0.53
C ILE A 12 10.31 -11.42 -2.04
N LYS A 13 10.88 -12.43 -2.70
CA LYS A 13 10.66 -12.57 -4.13
C LYS A 13 9.17 -12.77 -4.45
N VAL A 14 8.48 -13.56 -3.65
CA VAL A 14 7.04 -13.76 -3.86
C VAL A 14 6.29 -12.44 -3.72
N ILE A 15 6.63 -11.65 -2.71
CA ILE A 15 5.98 -10.35 -2.51
C ILE A 15 6.26 -9.44 -3.70
N ARG A 16 7.51 -9.40 -4.16
CA ARG A 16 7.84 -8.57 -5.31
C ARG A 16 7.08 -8.98 -6.55
N GLU A 17 6.92 -10.28 -6.77
CA GLU A 17 6.18 -10.78 -7.92
C GLU A 17 4.70 -10.39 -7.84
N LEU A 18 4.11 -10.43 -6.63
CA LEU A 18 2.73 -9.98 -6.46
C LEU A 18 2.59 -8.49 -6.75
N LEU A 19 3.53 -7.68 -6.28
CA LEU A 19 3.50 -6.24 -6.54
C LEU A 19 3.57 -5.96 -8.04
N ILE A 20 4.45 -6.67 -8.74
CA ILE A 20 4.58 -6.49 -10.18
C ILE A 20 3.29 -6.91 -10.88
N LYS A 21 2.71 -8.02 -10.46
CA LYS A 21 1.47 -8.49 -11.05
C LYS A 21 0.32 -7.51 -10.83
N GLN A 22 0.21 -6.97 -9.62
CA GLN A 22 -0.89 -6.06 -9.30
C GLN A 22 -0.68 -4.65 -9.83
N PHE A 23 0.52 -4.13 -9.69
CA PHE A 23 0.75 -2.70 -9.91
C PHE A 23 1.79 -2.40 -10.97
N GLY A 24 2.48 -3.40 -11.48
CA GLY A 24 3.44 -3.21 -12.56
C GLY A 24 4.84 -2.88 -12.11
N SER A 25 5.08 -2.77 -10.81
CA SER A 25 6.41 -2.45 -10.32
C SER A 25 6.54 -2.95 -8.88
N ALA A 26 7.77 -2.98 -8.41
CA ALA A 26 8.05 -3.39 -7.04
C ALA A 26 9.12 -2.46 -6.48
N LEU A 27 9.37 -2.60 -5.18
CA LEU A 27 10.39 -1.79 -4.53
C LEU A 27 11.77 -2.31 -4.89
N HIS A 28 12.68 -1.41 -5.15
CA HIS A 28 14.07 -1.76 -5.46
C HIS A 28 15.03 -1.38 -4.33
N GLU A 29 14.54 -0.66 -3.35
CA GLU A 29 15.39 -0.30 -2.22
C GLU A 29 15.70 -1.54 -1.39
N ASN A 30 16.79 -1.45 -0.66
CA ASN A 30 17.26 -2.58 0.14
C ASN A 30 16.58 -2.57 1.50
N TYR A 31 15.40 -3.17 1.54
CA TYR A 31 14.61 -3.24 2.76
C TYR A 31 14.63 -4.64 3.34
N ALA A 32 14.56 -4.71 4.68
CA ALA A 32 14.13 -5.93 5.33
C ALA A 32 12.62 -5.90 5.46
N TYR A 33 11.99 -7.04 5.28
CA TYR A 33 10.54 -7.18 5.40
C TYR A 33 10.23 -7.96 6.65
N LEU A 34 9.38 -7.39 7.49
CA LEU A 34 8.93 -8.05 8.72
C LEU A 34 7.46 -8.36 8.60
N GLN A 35 7.06 -9.55 9.02
CA GLN A 35 5.68 -9.96 8.95
C GLN A 35 5.15 -10.24 10.35
N THR A 36 3.95 -9.72 10.65
CA THR A 36 3.28 -10.00 11.91
C THR A 36 2.39 -11.22 11.79
N GLU A 37 1.85 -11.65 12.93
CA GLU A 37 0.92 -12.77 12.95
C GLU A 37 -0.39 -12.46 12.21
N LYS A 38 -0.70 -11.18 12.05
CA LYS A 38 -1.90 -10.77 11.30
C LYS A 38 -1.60 -10.48 9.83
N ASP A 39 -0.48 -10.98 9.35
CA ASP A 39 -0.10 -10.85 7.94
C ASP A 39 0.13 -9.42 7.47
N ARG A 40 0.53 -8.57 8.39
CA ARG A 40 0.93 -7.22 8.03
C ARG A 40 2.43 -7.17 7.78
N LEU A 41 2.81 -6.44 6.74
CA LEU A 41 4.20 -6.30 6.35
C LEU A 41 4.71 -4.93 6.75
N PHE A 42 5.86 -4.92 7.39
CA PHE A 42 6.56 -3.69 7.74
C PHE A 42 7.92 -3.71 7.06
N LEU A 43 8.34 -2.55 6.60
CA LEU A 43 9.66 -2.39 5.97
C LEU A 43 10.59 -1.71 6.95
N VAL A 44 11.82 -2.20 6.98
CA VAL A 44 12.85 -1.63 7.83
C VAL A 44 14.12 -1.51 6.99
N ASN A 45 14.87 -0.43 7.21
CA ASN A 45 16.18 -0.31 6.57
C ASN A 45 17.05 -1.50 6.98
N ARG A 46 17.78 -2.08 6.02
CA ARG A 46 18.55 -3.29 6.31
C ARG A 46 19.61 -3.08 7.37
N ASP A 47 20.17 -1.89 7.44
CA ASP A 47 21.16 -1.62 8.47
C ASP A 47 20.54 -1.73 9.86
N ILE A 48 19.30 -1.29 10.02
CA ILE A 48 18.60 -1.41 11.28
C ILE A 48 18.24 -2.86 11.56
N ALA A 49 17.88 -3.61 10.53
CA ALA A 49 17.46 -5.00 10.70
C ALA A 49 18.57 -5.89 11.21
N GLN A 50 19.82 -5.46 11.15
CA GLN A 50 20.91 -6.23 11.71
C GLN A 50 21.02 -6.07 13.21
N ILE A 51 20.28 -5.15 13.80
CA ILE A 51 20.20 -5.02 15.25
C ILE A 51 19.19 -6.03 15.78
N ASP A 52 19.37 -6.41 17.03
CA ASP A 52 18.47 -7.37 17.68
C ASP A 52 17.03 -6.85 17.67
N LEU A 53 16.17 -7.49 16.88
CA LEU A 53 14.80 -7.05 16.75
C LEU A 53 13.98 -7.25 18.03
N ASP A 54 14.41 -8.13 18.91
CA ASP A 54 13.68 -8.32 20.16
C ASP A 54 13.69 -7.07 21.03
N LYS A 55 14.64 -6.18 20.80
CA LYS A 55 14.77 -4.97 21.58
C LYS A 55 14.14 -3.77 20.91
N LEU A 56 13.51 -3.96 19.76
CA LEU A 56 12.97 -2.85 19.01
C LEU A 56 11.46 -2.87 19.01
N LYS A 57 10.88 -1.68 18.97
CA LYS A 57 9.44 -1.54 18.83
C LYS A 57 9.12 -1.27 17.37
N ILE A 58 8.23 -2.06 16.82
CA ILE A 58 7.94 -2.01 15.40
C ILE A 58 7.40 -0.65 14.95
N ASP A 59 6.59 -0.02 15.78
CA ASP A 59 5.98 1.26 15.42
C ASP A 59 6.99 2.41 15.35
N ARG A 60 8.19 2.20 15.88
CA ARG A 60 9.24 3.22 15.79
C ARG A 60 10.24 2.95 14.68
N LEU A 61 10.26 1.72 14.16
CA LEU A 61 11.34 1.32 13.28
C LEU A 61 10.91 0.97 11.89
N GLY A 62 9.66 0.63 11.73
CA GLY A 62 9.20 0.14 10.46
C GLY A 62 8.10 0.97 9.86
N LEU A 63 8.07 0.97 8.55
CA LEU A 63 6.96 1.54 7.81
C LEU A 63 5.93 0.44 7.59
N TYR A 64 4.69 0.65 8.00
CA TYR A 64 3.63 -0.30 7.69
C TYR A 64 3.36 -0.22 6.20
N PHE A 65 3.75 -1.27 5.49
CA PHE A 65 3.72 -1.27 4.04
C PHE A 65 2.41 -1.84 3.47
N ALA A 66 1.99 -2.97 4.00
CA ALA A 66 0.88 -3.67 3.35
C ALA A 66 0.36 -4.78 4.23
N GLU A 67 -0.80 -5.29 3.86
CA GLU A 67 -1.36 -6.51 4.42
C GLU A 67 -1.36 -7.57 3.35
N LEU A 68 -0.80 -8.73 3.67
CA LEU A 68 -0.82 -9.87 2.75
C LEU A 68 -2.16 -10.55 2.78
N ARG A 69 -2.75 -10.75 1.61
CA ARG A 69 -3.95 -11.55 1.42
C ARG A 69 -3.57 -12.77 0.60
N PRO A 70 -4.43 -13.78 0.50
CA PRO A 70 -4.02 -15.02 -0.17
C PRO A 70 -3.45 -14.85 -1.57
N SER A 71 -3.95 -13.93 -2.36
CA SER A 71 -3.43 -13.76 -3.71
C SER A 71 -3.23 -12.30 -4.08
N GLN A 72 -3.19 -11.41 -3.09
CA GLN A 72 -2.98 -10.00 -3.40
C GLN A 72 -2.36 -9.29 -2.21
N ILE A 73 -1.84 -8.10 -2.47
CA ILE A 73 -1.24 -7.27 -1.45
C ILE A 73 -2.07 -6.00 -1.35
N ARG A 74 -2.55 -5.71 -0.14
CA ARG A 74 -3.32 -4.51 0.13
C ARG A 74 -2.39 -3.47 0.76
N LEU A 75 -2.02 -2.47 -0.03
CA LEU A 75 -1.06 -1.47 0.42
C LEU A 75 -1.67 -0.53 1.44
N SER A 76 -0.87 -0.14 2.42
CA SER A 76 -1.21 1.01 3.24
C SER A 76 -1.05 2.28 2.40
N LYS A 77 -1.54 3.41 2.90
CA LYS A 77 -1.33 4.66 2.20
C LYS A 77 0.15 4.95 2.05
N GLU A 78 0.91 4.77 3.11
CA GLU A 78 2.35 5.02 3.08
C GLU A 78 3.07 4.02 2.17
N GLY A 79 2.61 2.78 2.15
CA GLY A 79 3.16 1.80 1.23
C GLY A 79 2.92 2.16 -0.22
N ALA A 80 1.71 2.64 -0.51
CA ALA A 80 1.40 3.08 -1.86
C ALA A 80 2.23 4.30 -2.24
N GLN A 81 2.41 5.24 -1.33
CA GLN A 81 3.26 6.39 -1.60
C GLN A 81 4.69 5.96 -1.93
N LEU A 82 5.22 5.02 -1.16
CA LEU A 82 6.57 4.54 -1.40
C LEU A 82 6.68 3.88 -2.76
N LEU A 83 5.74 3.00 -3.09
CA LEU A 83 5.77 2.30 -4.37
C LEU A 83 5.67 3.28 -5.54
N VAL A 84 4.75 4.24 -5.45
CA VAL A 84 4.57 5.21 -6.52
C VAL A 84 5.83 6.07 -6.67
N ASN A 85 6.40 6.52 -5.55
CA ASN A 85 7.58 7.37 -5.63
C ASN A 85 8.78 6.63 -6.23
N GLU A 86 8.97 5.37 -5.85
CA GLU A 86 10.07 4.60 -6.43
C GLU A 86 9.85 4.34 -7.91
N ALA A 87 8.61 4.06 -8.30
CA ALA A 87 8.31 3.86 -9.72
C ALA A 87 8.58 5.12 -10.52
N ARG A 88 8.22 6.28 -9.97
CA ARG A 88 8.48 7.55 -10.66
C ARG A 88 9.97 7.79 -10.83
N ARG A 89 10.77 7.52 -9.81
CA ARG A 89 12.22 7.70 -9.91
C ARG A 89 12.81 6.80 -10.98
N GLN A 90 12.26 5.61 -11.16
CA GLN A 90 12.76 4.64 -12.12
C GLN A 90 12.06 4.75 -13.47
N LYS A 91 11.12 5.67 -13.60
CA LYS A 91 10.31 5.84 -14.81
C LYS A 91 9.61 4.56 -15.20
N ALA A 92 9.17 3.82 -14.19
CA ALA A 92 8.40 2.60 -14.42
C ALA A 92 6.93 2.95 -14.57
N ASP A 93 6.24 2.21 -15.41
CA ASP A 93 4.81 2.40 -15.62
C ASP A 93 4.04 1.56 -14.62
N LEU A 94 3.25 2.24 -13.78
CA LEU A 94 2.38 1.56 -12.84
C LEU A 94 1.02 1.31 -13.46
N LYS A 95 0.38 0.23 -13.06
CA LYS A 95 -1.01 -0.03 -13.40
C LYS A 95 -1.84 -0.03 -12.13
N ASN A 96 -3.15 0.05 -12.30
CA ASN A 96 -4.11 0.10 -11.18
C ASN A 96 -3.86 1.30 -10.28
N VAL A 97 -3.51 2.40 -10.91
CA VAL A 97 -3.40 3.71 -10.26
C VAL A 97 -4.44 4.59 -10.92
N LEU A 98 -5.30 5.17 -10.10
CA LEU A 98 -6.45 5.91 -10.59
C LEU A 98 -6.41 7.35 -10.10
N SER A 99 -6.46 8.28 -11.05
CA SER A 99 -6.47 9.70 -10.71
C SER A 99 -7.90 10.14 -10.41
N LEU A 100 -8.09 10.79 -9.27
CA LEU A 100 -9.41 11.25 -8.84
C LEU A 100 -9.61 12.71 -9.24
N THR A 101 -10.87 13.06 -9.52
CA THR A 101 -11.24 14.45 -9.63
C THR A 101 -11.30 15.07 -8.24
N LYS A 102 -11.48 16.37 -8.21
CA LYS A 102 -11.63 17.10 -6.96
C LYS A 102 -12.84 16.60 -6.16
N UNK A 103 -13.75 16.30 -6.72
CA UNK A 103 -14.89 15.87 -6.16
C UNK A 103 -14.79 14.58 -5.57
N GLU A 104 -14.32 13.83 -6.44
CA GLU A 104 -14.11 12.47 -5.95
C GLU A 104 -13.19 12.44 -4.72
N THR A 105 -12.19 13.26 -4.74
CA THR A 105 -11.26 13.30 -3.61
C THR A 105 -11.97 13.76 -2.35
N ARG A 106 -12.81 14.77 -2.46
CA ARG A 106 -13.59 15.20 -1.31
C ARG A 106 -14.50 14.10 -0.79
N ALA A 107 -15.18 13.40 -1.70
CA ALA A 107 -16.06 12.29 -1.31
C ALA A 107 -15.26 11.18 -0.63
N TYR A 108 -14.09 10.89 -1.17
CA TYR A 108 -13.24 9.86 -0.57
C TYR A 108 -12.89 10.20 0.87
N PHE A 109 -12.47 11.44 1.11
CA PHE A 109 -12.12 11.82 2.49
C PHE A 109 -13.33 11.94 3.39
N ALA A 110 -14.53 12.06 2.83
CA ALA A 110 -15.75 11.99 3.62
C ALA A 110 -16.18 10.56 3.93
N GLY A 111 -15.43 9.58 3.41
CA GLY A 111 -15.74 8.17 3.68
C GLY A 111 -16.69 7.53 2.72
N VAL A 112 -16.99 8.19 1.61
CA VAL A 112 -17.97 7.72 0.65
C VAL A 112 -17.30 6.79 -0.36
N ASP A 113 -17.99 5.70 -0.71
CA ASP A 113 -17.54 4.86 -1.82
C ASP A 113 -17.76 5.62 -3.13
N LEU A 114 -16.82 5.47 -4.05
CA LEU A 114 -16.87 6.19 -5.31
C LEU A 114 -17.40 5.27 -6.42
N LYS A 115 -18.10 5.86 -7.36
CA LYS A 115 -18.58 5.11 -8.53
C LYS A 115 -17.61 5.29 -9.68
N ARG A 116 -17.13 4.20 -10.20
CA ARG A 116 -16.26 4.17 -11.38
C ARG A 116 -16.45 2.85 -12.09
N ASP A 117 -16.43 2.90 -13.41
CA ASP A 117 -16.49 1.67 -14.19
C ASP A 117 -15.09 1.34 -14.68
N LEU A 118 -14.47 0.35 -14.06
CA LEU A 118 -13.15 -0.13 -14.46
C LEU A 118 -13.22 -1.53 -15.03
N GLY A 119 -14.41 -1.93 -15.48
CA GLY A 119 -14.58 -3.27 -16.01
C GLY A 119 -15.16 -4.21 -14.99
N GLU A 120 -14.99 -5.50 -15.23
CA GLU A 120 -15.62 -6.50 -14.39
C GLU A 120 -14.70 -7.14 -13.37
N GLU A 121 -13.39 -6.97 -13.51
CA GLU A 121 -12.45 -7.66 -12.65
C GLU A 121 -12.28 -6.90 -11.34
N ASN A 122 -12.53 -7.60 -10.24
CA ASN A 122 -12.28 -7.04 -8.90
C ASN A 122 -10.78 -6.91 -8.70
N ARG A 123 -10.37 -5.80 -8.09
CA ARG A 123 -8.96 -5.61 -7.82
C ARG A 123 -8.74 -4.45 -6.85
N LEU A 124 -7.52 -4.33 -6.37
CA LEU A 124 -7.12 -3.21 -5.53
C LEU A 124 -6.48 -2.13 -6.39
N VAL A 125 -6.78 -0.88 -6.08
CA VAL A 125 -6.24 0.25 -6.85
C VAL A 125 -5.65 1.28 -5.91
N ILE A 126 -4.65 2.00 -6.41
CA ILE A 126 -4.07 3.14 -5.73
C ILE A 126 -4.77 4.39 -6.24
N LEU A 127 -5.16 5.26 -5.33
CA LEU A 127 -5.86 6.49 -5.67
C LEU A 127 -4.92 7.68 -5.54
N THR A 128 -4.93 8.54 -6.55
CA THR A 128 -4.13 9.76 -6.52
C THR A 128 -5.01 10.97 -6.78
N TYR A 129 -4.55 12.12 -6.30
CA TYR A 129 -5.14 13.40 -6.63
C TYR A 129 -3.99 14.33 -6.99
N GLU A 130 -4.05 14.82 -8.22
CA GLU A 130 -2.90 15.52 -8.80
C GLU A 130 -1.69 14.61 -8.69
N GLU A 131 -0.63 14.99 -7.98
CA GLU A 131 0.55 14.13 -7.91
C GLU A 131 0.64 13.34 -6.61
N ALA A 132 -0.34 13.50 -5.72
CA ALA A 132 -0.25 12.90 -4.39
C ALA A 132 -1.05 11.60 -4.34
N VAL A 133 -0.48 10.60 -3.66
CA VAL A 133 -1.22 9.39 -3.32
C VAL A 133 -2.14 9.72 -2.15
N VAL A 134 -3.44 9.47 -2.32
CA VAL A 134 -4.38 9.73 -1.25
C VAL A 134 -4.85 8.47 -0.54
N GLY A 135 -4.66 7.31 -1.15
CA GLY A 135 -5.03 6.07 -0.48
C GLY A 135 -5.19 4.93 -1.45
N CYS A 136 -5.83 3.89 -1.00
CA CYS A 136 -6.13 2.71 -1.78
C CYS A 136 -7.60 2.38 -1.64
N ALA A 137 -8.09 1.61 -2.60
CA ALA A 137 -9.49 1.18 -2.58
C ALA A 137 -9.59 -0.18 -3.24
N ALA A 138 -10.67 -0.87 -2.94
CA ALA A 138 -11.01 -2.10 -3.65
C ALA A 138 -12.04 -1.77 -4.71
N TYR A 139 -11.76 -2.17 -5.94
CA TYR A 139 -12.73 -2.01 -7.01
C TYR A 139 -13.60 -3.26 -7.07
N LYS A 140 -14.91 -3.06 -7.03
CA LYS A 140 -15.86 -4.16 -7.09
C LYS A 140 -17.17 -3.65 -7.65
N GLU A 141 -17.60 -4.24 -8.75
CA GLU A 141 -18.94 -4.01 -9.31
C GLU A 141 -19.26 -2.52 -9.48
N GLY A 142 -18.34 -1.80 -10.11
CA GLY A 142 -18.60 -0.40 -10.43
C GLY A 142 -18.36 0.56 -9.29
N LYS A 143 -17.78 0.10 -8.20
CA LYS A 143 -17.52 0.95 -7.05
C LYS A 143 -16.09 0.82 -6.56
N LEU A 144 -15.58 1.93 -6.06
CA LEU A 144 -14.32 1.93 -5.33
C LEU A 144 -14.70 1.98 -3.85
N ILE A 145 -14.43 0.88 -3.16
CA ILE A 145 -14.79 0.76 -1.75
C ILE A 145 -13.76 1.48 -0.91
N ASN A 146 -14.24 2.35 -0.04
CA ASN A 146 -13.39 3.24 0.74
C ASN A 146 -12.84 2.53 1.95
N PHE A 147 -11.49 2.50 2.08
CA PHE A 147 -10.82 1.91 3.23
C PHE A 147 -10.36 2.93 4.25
N LEU A 148 -10.69 4.20 4.05
CA LEU A 148 -10.17 5.24 4.94
C LEU A 148 -10.71 5.05 6.35
N PRO A 149 -9.85 4.97 7.38
CA PRO A 149 -10.36 4.82 8.75
C PRO A 149 -11.25 5.99 9.14
N LYS A 150 -12.23 5.72 9.98
CA LYS A 150 -13.19 6.75 10.36
C LYS A 150 -12.54 7.97 10.99
N ILE A 151 -11.47 7.78 11.73
CA ILE A 151 -10.82 8.93 12.38
C ILE A 151 -10.15 9.86 11.38
N HIS A 152 -9.93 9.40 10.16
CA HIS A 152 -9.30 10.23 9.12
C HIS A 152 -10.30 10.83 8.15
N ARG A 153 -11.60 10.58 8.36
CA ARG A 153 -12.64 11.10 7.46
C ARG A 153 -13.06 12.49 7.90
N GLY A 154 -13.43 13.30 6.92
CA GLY A 154 -13.90 14.64 7.20
C GLY A 154 -13.82 15.51 5.98
N GLU A 155 -14.04 16.79 6.18
CA GLU A 155 -13.92 17.75 5.12
C GLU A 155 -12.45 18.05 4.86
N VAL A 156 -12.11 18.21 3.60
CA VAL A 156 -10.76 18.62 3.22
C VAL A 156 -10.86 19.84 2.33
N ILE A 157 -9.84 20.67 2.42
CA ILE A 157 -9.71 21.84 1.56
C ILE A 157 -8.71 21.49 0.47
N LEU A 158 -9.18 21.53 -0.76
CA LEU A 158 -8.35 21.16 -1.90
C LEU A 158 -8.06 22.37 -2.79
#